data_0888c03113600ade68b5a5f342b24bde
#
_entry.id   0888c03113600ade68b5a5f342b24bde
#
_cell.length_a   1.000
_cell.length_b   1.000
_cell.length_c   1.000
_cell.angle_alpha   90.00
_cell.angle_beta   90.00
_cell.angle_gamma   90.00
#
_symmetry.space_group_name_H-M   'P 1'
#
loop_
_entity.id
_entity.type
_entity.pdbx_description
1 polymer ?
#
loop_
_entity_poly.entity_id
_entity_poly.type
_entity_poly.pdbx_seq_one_letter_code
_entity_poly.pdbx_strand_id
1 'polypeptide(L)'
;MRQRPIDINSNDNTLFITSRCNNRCLMCCQPPNNDDDMDELFEENLRRIHSAPQSLDHIGITGGEPTLLGDRLIVLIQEIRKCLPNTEIQLLSNGRRFANYEYVKKIAEAGDGMLYAGVELHSDYYKDHDMIAGAKGAYRDTLLGLYNLALCGISIELRIILCALNYRRLYNISLFIHRNLPFVEWIAFMGMEQTGYAVKNAKKIWIEPINYQEELLDAVKLLADWNYHVSIFNIPLCLLPTYLHDYAKKSISDWKNHYAPICDSCVLKMDCCGFFSTSKNYFQGIRPFCQNTVE
;
A
#
# COMPACT_ATOMS: atom_id res chain seq x y z
N MET A 1 12.19 -14.73 9.90
CA MET A 1 12.17 -15.00 8.43
C MET A 1 13.35 -14.26 7.83
N ARG A 2 14.27 -14.93 7.16
CA ARG A 2 15.46 -14.26 6.60
C ARG A 2 15.04 -13.38 5.41
N GLN A 3 15.34 -12.10 5.47
CA GLN A 3 15.01 -11.15 4.39
C GLN A 3 15.89 -11.41 3.16
N ARG A 4 15.38 -11.12 1.97
CA ARG A 4 16.17 -11.22 0.73
C ARG A 4 17.26 -10.14 0.70
N PRO A 5 18.43 -10.41 0.09
CA PRO A 5 19.40 -9.35 -0.18
C PRO A 5 18.78 -8.22 -1.01
N ILE A 6 19.29 -7.01 -0.85
CA ILE A 6 18.94 -5.88 -1.74
C ILE A 6 19.59 -6.15 -3.10
N ASP A 7 18.79 -6.06 -4.17
CA ASP A 7 19.21 -6.33 -5.54
C ASP A 7 18.81 -5.17 -6.44
N ILE A 8 19.78 -4.58 -7.14
CA ILE A 8 19.56 -3.45 -8.05
C ILE A 8 18.63 -3.80 -9.23
N ASN A 9 18.57 -5.07 -9.61
CA ASN A 9 17.71 -5.54 -10.69
C ASN A 9 16.27 -5.84 -10.22
N SER A 10 16.00 -5.72 -8.93
CA SER A 10 14.68 -5.91 -8.33
C SER A 10 14.04 -4.58 -7.98
N ASN A 11 12.78 -4.40 -8.38
CA ASN A 11 11.98 -3.26 -7.93
C ASN A 11 11.40 -3.47 -6.52
N ASP A 12 11.53 -4.69 -5.95
CA ASP A 12 10.99 -5.06 -4.63
C ASP A 12 12.10 -5.13 -3.57
N ASN A 13 12.72 -3.99 -3.32
CA ASN A 13 13.71 -3.83 -2.26
C ASN A 13 13.07 -3.27 -1.01
N THR A 14 12.80 -4.11 -0.02
CA THR A 14 12.14 -3.71 1.22
C THR A 14 12.92 -4.13 2.45
N LEU A 15 12.88 -3.29 3.47
CA LEU A 15 13.35 -3.56 4.82
C LEU A 15 12.13 -3.90 5.68
N PHE A 16 12.07 -5.14 6.15
CA PHE A 16 11.05 -5.58 7.10
C PHE A 16 11.52 -5.26 8.52
N ILE A 17 10.77 -4.43 9.24
CA ILE A 17 11.21 -3.84 10.51
C ILE A 17 10.79 -4.65 11.72
N THR A 18 9.56 -5.14 11.73
CA THR A 18 8.98 -5.90 12.84
C THR A 18 7.71 -6.62 12.42
N SER A 19 7.42 -7.74 13.05
CA SER A 19 6.12 -8.42 12.92
C SER A 19 5.03 -7.83 13.85
N ARG A 20 5.39 -6.90 14.75
CA ARG A 20 4.44 -6.24 15.67
C ARG A 20 3.68 -5.11 14.99
N CYS A 21 2.42 -4.92 15.37
CA CYS A 21 1.58 -3.82 14.88
C CYS A 21 0.61 -3.36 15.98
N ASN A 22 0.30 -2.07 16.00
CA ASN A 22 -0.73 -1.48 16.87
C ASN A 22 -2.13 -1.49 16.25
N ASN A 23 -2.30 -2.06 15.05
CA ASN A 23 -3.57 -2.41 14.42
C ASN A 23 -3.76 -3.93 14.34
N ARG A 24 -5.01 -4.35 14.04
CA ARG A 24 -5.40 -5.73 13.73
C ARG A 24 -6.34 -5.71 12.52
N CYS A 25 -5.86 -5.11 11.40
CA CYS A 25 -6.66 -4.90 10.20
C CYS A 25 -7.28 -6.20 9.71
N LEU A 26 -8.58 -6.16 9.39
CA LEU A 26 -9.35 -7.36 9.01
C LEU A 26 -8.80 -8.04 7.76
N MET A 27 -8.14 -7.27 6.85
CA MET A 27 -7.54 -7.77 5.62
C MET A 27 -6.02 -7.94 5.69
N CYS A 28 -5.40 -7.82 6.86
CA CYS A 28 -3.94 -7.87 6.95
C CYS A 28 -3.37 -9.15 6.31
N CYS A 29 -2.53 -8.98 5.29
CA CYS A 29 -1.89 -10.08 4.58
C CYS A 29 -0.75 -10.72 5.43
N GLN A 30 -0.16 -9.95 6.33
CA GLN A 30 0.85 -10.39 7.29
C GLN A 30 0.35 -10.14 8.72
N PRO A 31 -0.48 -11.03 9.27
CA PRO A 31 -1.04 -10.84 10.60
C PRO A 31 0.05 -10.60 11.64
N PRO A 32 -0.07 -9.51 12.43
CA PRO A 32 0.94 -9.20 13.42
C PRO A 32 0.97 -10.25 14.52
N ASN A 33 2.16 -10.53 15.01
CA ASN A 33 2.44 -11.34 16.19
C ASN A 33 3.06 -10.48 17.31
N ASN A 34 3.39 -11.11 18.42
CA ASN A 34 4.00 -10.45 19.57
C ASN A 34 5.48 -10.83 19.72
N ASP A 35 6.11 -11.37 18.68
CA ASP A 35 7.52 -11.73 18.71
C ASP A 35 8.37 -10.51 19.02
N ASP A 36 9.43 -10.70 19.78
CA ASP A 36 10.40 -9.65 20.07
C ASP A 36 11.53 -9.71 19.04
N ASP A 37 11.19 -9.29 17.81
CA ASP A 37 12.05 -9.39 16.64
C ASP A 37 12.76 -8.08 16.26
N MET A 38 12.46 -6.99 16.98
CA MET A 38 12.91 -5.66 16.59
C MET A 38 14.43 -5.48 16.64
N ASP A 39 15.10 -6.06 17.62
CA ASP A 39 16.56 -5.91 17.75
C ASP A 39 17.30 -6.68 16.68
N GLU A 40 16.90 -7.93 16.44
CA GLU A 40 17.51 -8.77 15.41
C GLU A 40 17.29 -8.16 14.01
N LEU A 41 16.05 -7.74 13.70
CA LEU A 41 15.70 -7.16 12.42
C LEU A 41 16.35 -5.79 12.20
N PHE A 42 16.53 -4.98 13.24
CA PHE A 42 17.24 -3.72 13.15
C PHE A 42 18.70 -3.93 12.72
N GLU A 43 19.42 -4.81 13.39
CA GLU A 43 20.80 -5.14 13.05
C GLU A 43 20.93 -5.80 11.67
N GLU A 44 19.97 -6.67 11.29
CA GLU A 44 19.92 -7.25 9.94
C GLU A 44 19.75 -6.16 8.88
N ASN A 45 18.82 -5.22 9.11
CA ASN A 45 18.54 -4.14 8.17
C ASN A 45 19.74 -3.18 8.04
N LEU A 46 20.46 -2.86 9.11
CA LEU A 46 21.70 -2.08 9.03
C LEU A 46 22.75 -2.78 8.13
N ARG A 47 22.95 -4.08 8.32
CA ARG A 47 23.86 -4.86 7.45
C ARG A 47 23.43 -4.84 5.98
N ARG A 48 22.12 -4.94 5.71
CA ARG A 48 21.57 -4.88 4.35
C ARG A 48 21.77 -3.52 3.71
N ILE A 49 21.58 -2.43 4.44
CA ILE A 49 21.83 -1.05 3.96
C ILE A 49 23.31 -0.88 3.63
N HIS A 50 24.21 -1.29 4.51
CA HIS A 50 25.66 -1.14 4.30
C HIS A 50 26.20 -1.99 3.14
N SER A 51 25.50 -3.06 2.76
CA SER A 51 25.85 -3.91 1.61
C SER A 51 25.09 -3.59 0.32
N ALA A 52 24.15 -2.63 0.38
CA ALA A 52 23.34 -2.28 -0.78
C ALA A 52 24.14 -1.56 -1.86
N PRO A 53 23.83 -1.78 -3.16
CA PRO A 53 24.42 -1.01 -4.25
C PRO A 53 24.07 0.47 -4.14
N GLN A 54 25.07 1.36 -4.31
CA GLN A 54 24.86 2.82 -4.23
C GLN A 54 23.95 3.40 -5.33
N SER A 55 23.77 2.66 -6.41
CA SER A 55 22.89 3.01 -7.54
C SER A 55 21.45 2.52 -7.35
N LEU A 56 21.06 2.16 -6.14
CA LEU A 56 19.68 1.78 -5.82
C LEU A 56 18.77 3.02 -5.89
N ASP A 57 17.73 2.96 -6.74
CA ASP A 57 16.82 4.09 -6.94
C ASP A 57 15.75 4.19 -5.83
N HIS A 58 15.34 3.05 -5.27
CA HIS A 58 14.21 3.00 -4.34
C HIS A 58 14.39 1.92 -3.27
N ILE A 59 13.98 2.22 -2.03
CA ILE A 59 13.92 1.27 -0.92
C ILE A 59 12.63 1.46 -0.11
N GLY A 60 11.92 0.35 0.16
CA GLY A 60 10.74 0.34 1.01
C GLY A 60 11.07 0.03 2.47
N ILE A 61 10.39 0.67 3.40
CA ILE A 61 10.38 0.33 4.82
C ILE A 61 8.99 -0.18 5.16
N THR A 62 8.88 -1.42 5.59
CA THR A 62 7.61 -2.10 5.85
C THR A 62 7.70 -3.01 7.09
N GLY A 63 6.61 -3.69 7.41
CA GLY A 63 6.53 -4.65 8.50
C GLY A 63 5.10 -4.84 8.98
N GLY A 64 4.92 -5.12 10.25
CA GLY A 64 3.64 -4.92 10.92
C GLY A 64 3.33 -3.43 10.98
N GLU A 65 4.06 -2.70 11.87
CA GLU A 65 4.03 -1.23 11.91
C GLU A 65 5.44 -0.70 12.19
N PRO A 66 6.15 -0.17 11.17
CA PRO A 66 7.54 0.27 11.31
C PRO A 66 7.76 1.36 12.35
N THR A 67 6.79 2.25 12.55
CA THR A 67 6.91 3.35 13.52
C THR A 67 6.99 2.88 14.96
N LEU A 68 6.65 1.62 15.26
CA LEU A 68 6.83 1.02 16.60
C LEU A 68 8.31 0.93 17.00
N LEU A 69 9.24 0.96 16.04
CA LEU A 69 10.67 1.01 16.31
C LEU A 69 11.11 2.31 17.01
N GLY A 70 10.27 3.38 16.96
CA GLY A 70 10.54 4.65 17.64
C GLY A 70 11.76 5.38 17.07
N ASP A 71 12.63 5.90 17.94
CA ASP A 71 13.82 6.66 17.51
C ASP A 71 14.81 5.82 16.68
N ARG A 72 14.81 4.50 16.81
CA ARG A 72 15.62 3.62 15.97
C ARG A 72 15.19 3.62 14.50
N LEU A 73 13.92 3.90 14.19
CA LEU A 73 13.49 4.11 12.80
C LEU A 73 14.16 5.35 12.20
N ILE A 74 14.33 6.40 13.00
CA ILE A 74 15.02 7.62 12.58
C ILE A 74 16.49 7.31 12.27
N VAL A 75 17.17 6.55 13.13
CA VAL A 75 18.54 6.08 12.91
C VAL A 75 18.65 5.27 11.62
N LEU A 76 17.68 4.36 11.36
CA LEU A 76 17.66 3.56 10.14
C LEU A 76 17.53 4.43 8.87
N ILE A 77 16.64 5.42 8.90
CA ILE A 77 16.46 6.38 7.80
C ILE A 77 17.75 7.18 7.57
N GLN A 78 18.40 7.66 8.64
CA GLN A 78 19.67 8.37 8.55
C GLN A 78 20.78 7.51 7.94
N GLU A 79 20.88 6.22 8.30
CA GLU A 79 21.85 5.30 7.70
C GLU A 79 21.54 5.03 6.22
N ILE A 80 20.27 4.93 5.83
CA ILE A 80 19.90 4.85 4.40
C ILE A 80 20.39 6.11 3.69
N ARG A 81 20.08 7.31 4.18
CA ARG A 81 20.50 8.58 3.55
C ARG A 81 22.03 8.70 3.42
N LYS A 82 22.76 8.24 4.44
CA LYS A 82 24.23 8.28 4.46
C LYS A 82 24.85 7.29 3.46
N CYS A 83 24.34 6.06 3.37
CA CYS A 83 24.89 5.00 2.51
C CYS A 83 24.36 5.09 1.08
N LEU A 84 23.13 5.54 0.89
CA LEU A 84 22.37 5.54 -0.35
C LEU A 84 21.77 6.95 -0.60
N PRO A 85 22.60 7.96 -0.87
CA PRO A 85 22.16 9.37 -0.88
C PRO A 85 21.15 9.71 -1.98
N ASN A 86 21.06 8.94 -3.05
CA ASN A 86 20.16 9.18 -4.18
C ASN A 86 18.94 8.25 -4.16
N THR A 87 18.81 7.39 -3.15
CA THR A 87 17.74 6.41 -3.03
C THR A 87 16.48 7.04 -2.42
N GLU A 88 15.35 6.91 -3.08
CA GLU A 88 14.05 7.30 -2.56
C GLU A 88 13.56 6.29 -1.52
N ILE A 89 13.03 6.78 -0.39
CA ILE A 89 12.56 5.96 0.72
C ILE A 89 11.04 5.97 0.77
N GLN A 90 10.42 4.80 0.61
CA GLN A 90 8.99 4.61 0.87
C GLN A 90 8.76 4.08 2.28
N LEU A 91 8.12 4.86 3.15
CA LEU A 91 7.74 4.41 4.49
C LEU A 91 6.26 4.00 4.51
N LEU A 92 5.98 2.69 4.61
CA LEU A 92 4.63 2.15 4.71
C LEU A 92 4.21 2.09 6.18
N SER A 93 3.10 2.77 6.53
CA SER A 93 2.62 2.85 7.91
C SER A 93 1.10 2.97 7.96
N ASN A 94 0.50 2.52 9.06
CA ASN A 94 -0.91 2.80 9.35
C ASN A 94 -1.17 4.27 9.78
N GLY A 95 -0.14 5.09 9.86
CA GLY A 95 -0.21 6.53 10.10
C GLY A 95 -0.43 6.96 11.55
N ARG A 96 -0.77 6.04 12.47
CA ARG A 96 -1.23 6.41 13.82
C ARG A 96 -0.15 7.08 14.67
N ARG A 97 1.10 6.65 14.61
CA ARG A 97 2.18 7.28 15.39
C ARG A 97 2.62 8.62 14.82
N PHE A 98 2.27 8.92 13.58
CA PHE A 98 2.46 10.25 12.99
C PHE A 98 1.52 11.30 13.61
N ALA A 99 0.54 10.92 14.42
CA ALA A 99 -0.20 11.87 15.26
C ALA A 99 0.70 12.67 16.22
N ASN A 100 1.92 12.20 16.50
CA ASN A 100 2.94 12.95 17.22
C ASN A 100 3.78 13.80 16.24
N TYR A 101 3.54 15.12 16.23
CA TYR A 101 4.21 16.07 15.34
C TYR A 101 5.74 16.05 15.48
N GLU A 102 6.28 16.03 16.71
CA GLU A 102 7.72 16.02 16.94
C GLU A 102 8.38 14.76 16.39
N TYR A 103 7.67 13.62 16.41
CA TYR A 103 8.15 12.40 15.82
C TYR A 103 8.21 12.49 14.28
N VAL A 104 7.17 13.06 13.66
CA VAL A 104 7.14 13.26 12.19
C VAL A 104 8.23 14.24 11.76
N LYS A 105 8.44 15.34 12.51
CA LYS A 105 9.49 16.30 12.24
C LYS A 105 10.88 15.65 12.20
N LYS A 106 11.19 14.80 13.18
CA LYS A 106 12.47 14.03 13.19
C LYS A 106 12.59 13.09 11.98
N ILE A 107 11.48 12.44 11.56
CA ILE A 107 11.46 11.58 10.36
C ILE A 107 11.71 12.41 9.10
N ALA A 108 11.09 13.58 8.97
CA ALA A 108 11.28 14.48 7.84
C ALA A 108 12.74 14.96 7.75
N GLU A 109 13.30 15.40 8.88
CA GLU A 109 14.71 15.80 8.98
C GLU A 109 15.67 14.66 8.58
N ALA A 110 15.39 13.42 9.06
CA ALA A 110 16.18 12.25 8.72
C ALA A 110 16.05 11.85 7.24
N GLY A 111 14.87 12.01 6.66
CA GLY A 111 14.58 11.68 5.25
C GLY A 111 15.16 12.66 4.23
N ASP A 112 15.45 13.90 4.66
CA ASP A 112 16.11 14.95 3.86
C ASP A 112 15.47 15.12 2.45
N GLY A 113 14.13 15.19 2.38
CA GLY A 113 13.38 15.36 1.13
C GLY A 113 13.28 14.12 0.23
N MET A 114 13.93 13.00 0.60
CA MET A 114 13.95 11.76 -0.18
C MET A 114 13.06 10.67 0.43
N LEU A 115 12.10 11.06 1.29
CA LEU A 115 11.17 10.14 1.93
C LEU A 115 9.74 10.53 1.62
N TYR A 116 8.93 9.54 1.22
CA TYR A 116 7.48 9.67 1.15
C TYR A 116 6.79 8.58 1.98
N ALA A 117 5.57 8.85 2.42
CA ALA A 117 4.82 7.95 3.28
C ALA A 117 3.64 7.32 2.54
N GLY A 118 3.55 5.98 2.55
CA GLY A 118 2.36 5.25 2.15
C GLY A 118 1.48 4.98 3.36
N VAL A 119 0.31 5.61 3.42
CA VAL A 119 -0.59 5.54 4.58
C VAL A 119 -1.95 4.97 4.19
N GLU A 120 -2.47 4.03 4.98
CA GLU A 120 -3.76 3.40 4.75
C GLU A 120 -4.91 4.22 5.33
N LEU A 121 -5.91 4.54 4.48
CA LEU A 121 -7.20 5.10 4.91
C LEU A 121 -8.32 4.15 4.50
N HIS A 122 -8.96 3.50 5.47
CA HIS A 122 -9.95 2.46 5.17
C HIS A 122 -11.37 3.00 4.90
N SER A 123 -11.71 4.18 5.41
CA SER A 123 -13.02 4.82 5.23
C SER A 123 -12.96 6.31 5.58
N ASP A 124 -13.87 7.09 5.03
CA ASP A 124 -14.16 8.48 5.42
C ASP A 124 -14.97 8.57 6.71
N TYR A 125 -15.46 7.43 7.24
CA TYR A 125 -16.25 7.35 8.45
C TYR A 125 -15.49 6.59 9.55
N TYR A 126 -15.34 7.24 10.71
CA TYR A 126 -14.48 6.74 11.79
C TYR A 126 -14.83 5.35 12.31
N LYS A 127 -16.14 5.00 12.38
CA LYS A 127 -16.54 3.67 12.86
C LYS A 127 -16.13 2.56 11.91
N ASP A 128 -16.27 2.80 10.60
CA ASP A 128 -15.90 1.83 9.57
C ASP A 128 -14.37 1.70 9.50
N HIS A 129 -13.65 2.82 9.54
CA HIS A 129 -12.19 2.80 9.58
C HIS A 129 -11.66 2.03 10.80
N ASP A 130 -12.10 2.37 12.01
CA ASP A 130 -11.66 1.72 13.24
C ASP A 130 -12.01 0.21 13.26
N MET A 131 -13.19 -0.14 12.73
CA MET A 131 -13.61 -1.53 12.59
C MET A 131 -12.70 -2.31 11.62
N ILE A 132 -12.38 -1.72 10.48
CA ILE A 132 -11.51 -2.35 9.47
C ILE A 132 -10.07 -2.44 9.99
N ALA A 133 -9.56 -1.37 10.61
CA ALA A 133 -8.23 -1.32 11.22
C ALA A 133 -8.12 -2.24 12.46
N GLY A 134 -9.25 -2.67 13.02
CA GLY A 134 -9.28 -3.47 14.25
C GLY A 134 -8.69 -2.74 15.46
N ALA A 135 -8.81 -1.40 15.49
CA ALA A 135 -8.22 -0.56 16.54
C ALA A 135 -9.06 0.70 16.76
N LYS A 136 -9.58 0.87 17.99
CA LYS A 136 -10.36 2.05 18.38
C LYS A 136 -9.48 3.31 18.33
N GLY A 137 -10.01 4.38 17.72
CA GLY A 137 -9.33 5.67 17.59
C GLY A 137 -8.31 5.71 16.45
N ALA A 138 -8.15 4.64 15.67
CA ALA A 138 -7.22 4.59 14.54
C ALA A 138 -7.51 5.70 13.53
N TYR A 139 -8.78 5.93 13.18
CA TYR A 139 -9.20 7.00 12.28
C TYR A 139 -8.65 8.37 12.67
N ARG A 140 -8.87 8.77 13.91
CA ARG A 140 -8.41 10.07 14.43
C ARG A 140 -6.89 10.17 14.38
N ASP A 141 -6.21 9.14 14.86
CA ASP A 141 -4.75 9.13 14.93
C ASP A 141 -4.14 9.16 13.52
N THR A 142 -4.70 8.38 12.57
CA THR A 142 -4.27 8.36 11.16
C THR A 142 -4.49 9.72 10.48
N LEU A 143 -5.65 10.36 10.68
CA LEU A 143 -5.89 11.69 10.11
C LEU A 143 -4.92 12.75 10.67
N LEU A 144 -4.71 12.78 11.98
CA LEU A 144 -3.71 13.68 12.58
C LEU A 144 -2.32 13.40 12.01
N GLY A 145 -2.00 12.12 11.79
CA GLY A 145 -0.75 11.70 11.16
C GLY A 145 -0.60 12.26 9.73
N LEU A 146 -1.64 12.18 8.91
CA LEU A 146 -1.64 12.72 7.55
C LEU A 146 -1.41 14.24 7.55
N TYR A 147 -2.08 14.99 8.43
CA TYR A 147 -1.85 16.43 8.57
C TYR A 147 -0.42 16.76 9.02
N ASN A 148 0.14 16.01 9.96
CA ASN A 148 1.50 16.23 10.44
C ASN A 148 2.55 15.89 9.37
N LEU A 149 2.34 14.84 8.57
CA LEU A 149 3.19 14.51 7.41
C LEU A 149 3.21 15.67 6.42
N ALA A 150 2.05 16.21 6.06
CA ALA A 150 1.94 17.35 5.16
C ALA A 150 2.61 18.61 5.74
N LEU A 151 2.39 18.91 7.03
CA LEU A 151 3.02 20.05 7.73
C LEU A 151 4.56 19.96 7.75
N CYS A 152 5.10 18.73 7.75
CA CYS A 152 6.54 18.48 7.71
C CYS A 152 7.09 18.32 6.29
N GLY A 153 6.26 18.50 5.25
CA GLY A 153 6.68 18.42 3.84
C GLY A 153 6.98 17.02 3.34
N ILE A 154 6.42 15.99 3.99
CA ILE A 154 6.53 14.60 3.53
C ILE A 154 5.41 14.32 2.53
N SER A 155 5.76 13.92 1.31
CA SER A 155 4.81 13.48 0.28
C SER A 155 4.02 12.25 0.70
N ILE A 156 2.74 12.17 0.34
CA ILE A 156 1.83 11.15 0.83
C ILE A 156 1.20 10.36 -0.33
N GLU A 157 1.37 9.03 -0.29
CA GLU A 157 0.55 8.08 -1.03
C GLU A 157 -0.54 7.54 -0.11
N LEU A 158 -1.80 7.87 -0.39
CA LEU A 158 -2.94 7.37 0.37
C LEU A 158 -3.41 6.04 -0.20
N ARG A 159 -3.44 4.99 0.61
CA ARG A 159 -3.76 3.63 0.21
C ARG A 159 -5.15 3.22 0.69
N ILE A 160 -5.99 2.74 -0.23
CA ILE A 160 -7.35 2.30 0.05
C ILE A 160 -7.49 0.85 -0.40
N ILE A 161 -7.51 -0.08 0.55
CA ILE A 161 -7.73 -1.50 0.25
C ILE A 161 -9.23 -1.74 0.12
N LEU A 162 -9.64 -2.24 -1.06
CA LEU A 162 -11.04 -2.45 -1.41
C LEU A 162 -11.59 -3.70 -0.72
N CYS A 163 -12.71 -3.57 -0.03
CA CYS A 163 -13.36 -4.67 0.66
C CYS A 163 -14.89 -4.45 0.77
N ALA A 164 -15.62 -5.49 1.18
CA ALA A 164 -17.08 -5.44 1.33
C ALA A 164 -17.58 -4.38 2.33
N LEU A 165 -16.70 -3.87 3.20
CA LEU A 165 -17.08 -2.89 4.22
C LEU A 165 -16.91 -1.43 3.75
N ASN A 166 -16.13 -1.17 2.68
CA ASN A 166 -15.87 0.19 2.23
C ASN A 166 -16.22 0.47 0.76
N TYR A 167 -16.42 -0.55 -0.10
CA TYR A 167 -16.59 -0.33 -1.54
C TYR A 167 -17.76 0.63 -1.88
N ARG A 168 -18.88 0.55 -1.18
CA ARG A 168 -20.04 1.45 -1.38
C ARG A 168 -19.77 2.90 -0.97
N ARG A 169 -18.67 3.15 -0.28
CA ARG A 169 -18.28 4.48 0.18
C ARG A 169 -17.16 5.09 -0.66
N LEU A 170 -16.69 4.42 -1.72
CA LEU A 170 -15.54 4.89 -2.51
C LEU A 170 -15.72 6.31 -3.04
N TYR A 171 -16.90 6.64 -3.55
CA TYR A 171 -17.25 8.02 -3.95
C TYR A 171 -17.13 9.00 -2.77
N ASN A 172 -17.69 8.65 -1.60
CA ASN A 172 -17.62 9.49 -0.40
C ASN A 172 -16.18 9.61 0.13
N ILE A 173 -15.38 8.54 0.06
CA ILE A 173 -13.96 8.55 0.42
C ILE A 173 -13.22 9.52 -0.50
N SER A 174 -13.46 9.47 -1.81
CA SER A 174 -12.84 10.38 -2.79
C SER A 174 -13.23 11.84 -2.54
N LEU A 175 -14.50 12.10 -2.26
CA LEU A 175 -14.98 13.43 -1.89
C LEU A 175 -14.37 13.93 -0.56
N PHE A 176 -14.22 13.04 0.41
CA PHE A 176 -13.57 13.33 1.69
C PHE A 176 -12.09 13.70 1.48
N ILE A 177 -11.37 12.95 0.67
CA ILE A 177 -9.96 13.22 0.33
C ILE A 177 -9.85 14.63 -0.26
N HIS A 178 -10.64 14.94 -1.29
CA HIS A 178 -10.60 16.26 -1.92
C HIS A 178 -10.87 17.40 -0.94
N ARG A 179 -11.87 17.25 -0.06
CA ARG A 179 -12.28 18.31 0.87
C ARG A 179 -11.38 18.47 2.08
N ASN A 180 -10.79 17.38 2.56
CA ASN A 180 -10.11 17.37 3.85
C ASN A 180 -8.61 17.04 3.75
N LEU A 181 -8.16 16.42 2.67
CA LEU A 181 -6.78 15.98 2.48
C LEU A 181 -6.21 16.48 1.14
N PRO A 182 -6.37 17.78 0.77
CA PRO A 182 -5.97 18.29 -0.54
C PRO A 182 -4.45 18.27 -0.76
N PHE A 183 -3.67 17.97 0.26
CA PHE A 183 -2.22 17.83 0.24
C PHE A 183 -1.75 16.40 -0.09
N VAL A 184 -2.65 15.45 -0.24
CA VAL A 184 -2.31 14.10 -0.70
C VAL A 184 -1.98 14.16 -2.19
N GLU A 185 -0.87 13.56 -2.60
CA GLU A 185 -0.38 13.60 -3.98
C GLU A 185 -0.83 12.38 -4.79
N TRP A 186 -0.75 11.19 -4.18
CA TRP A 186 -1.10 9.93 -4.83
C TRP A 186 -2.18 9.19 -4.06
N ILE A 187 -3.08 8.57 -4.82
CA ILE A 187 -4.17 7.76 -4.28
C ILE A 187 -4.11 6.39 -4.94
N ALA A 188 -3.90 5.35 -4.13
CA ALA A 188 -3.80 3.98 -4.57
C ALA A 188 -5.02 3.16 -4.12
N PHE A 189 -5.89 2.79 -5.05
CA PHE A 189 -6.93 1.78 -4.82
C PHE A 189 -6.32 0.39 -5.01
N MET A 190 -6.49 -0.49 -4.05
CA MET A 190 -5.82 -1.78 -4.04
C MET A 190 -6.80 -2.93 -3.88
N GLY A 191 -6.79 -3.87 -4.82
CA GLY A 191 -7.46 -5.15 -4.65
C GLY A 191 -6.86 -5.93 -3.46
N MET A 192 -7.72 -6.61 -2.71
CA MET A 192 -7.33 -7.32 -1.50
C MET A 192 -6.63 -8.64 -1.81
N GLU A 193 -5.50 -8.91 -1.16
CA GLU A 193 -4.80 -10.19 -1.24
C GLU A 193 -5.47 -11.26 -0.38
N GLN A 194 -5.67 -12.46 -0.94
CA GLN A 194 -6.31 -13.60 -0.26
C GLN A 194 -5.32 -14.38 0.62
N THR A 195 -4.75 -13.72 1.62
CA THR A 195 -3.84 -14.34 2.58
C THR A 195 -4.04 -13.79 4.01
N GLY A 196 -3.41 -14.37 4.99
CA GLY A 196 -3.42 -13.90 6.38
C GLY A 196 -4.84 -13.73 6.97
N TYR A 197 -5.12 -12.56 7.53
CA TYR A 197 -6.44 -12.25 8.09
C TYR A 197 -7.52 -12.08 7.03
N ALA A 198 -7.18 -11.74 5.78
CA ALA A 198 -8.15 -11.67 4.70
C ALA A 198 -8.86 -13.02 4.49
N VAL A 199 -8.12 -14.14 4.54
CA VAL A 199 -8.71 -15.49 4.45
C VAL A 199 -9.58 -15.79 5.66
N LYS A 200 -9.09 -15.48 6.87
CA LYS A 200 -9.82 -15.74 8.13
C LYS A 200 -11.14 -14.97 8.19
N ASN A 201 -11.16 -13.74 7.69
CA ASN A 201 -12.30 -12.84 7.75
C ASN A 201 -13.08 -12.76 6.42
N ALA A 202 -12.80 -13.64 5.44
CA ALA A 202 -13.33 -13.55 4.08
C ALA A 202 -14.86 -13.39 4.04
N LYS A 203 -15.61 -14.12 4.87
CA LYS A 203 -17.08 -14.00 4.94
C LYS A 203 -17.58 -12.59 5.24
N LYS A 204 -16.76 -11.76 5.89
CA LYS A 204 -17.11 -10.39 6.30
C LYS A 204 -16.59 -9.33 5.34
N ILE A 205 -15.42 -9.55 4.77
CA ILE A 205 -14.69 -8.49 4.07
C ILE A 205 -14.46 -8.77 2.58
N TRP A 206 -14.58 -10.03 2.13
CA TRP A 206 -14.35 -10.36 0.73
C TRP A 206 -15.47 -9.84 -0.15
N ILE A 207 -15.10 -9.28 -1.27
CA ILE A 207 -15.99 -8.92 -2.38
C ILE A 207 -15.22 -9.15 -3.69
N GLU A 208 -15.89 -9.75 -4.67
CA GLU A 208 -15.32 -9.94 -6.00
C GLU A 208 -15.13 -8.59 -6.72
N PRO A 209 -14.01 -8.36 -7.41
CA PRO A 209 -13.76 -7.11 -8.13
C PRO A 209 -14.89 -6.71 -9.09
N ILE A 210 -15.54 -7.67 -9.73
CA ILE A 210 -16.67 -7.42 -10.63
C ILE A 210 -17.86 -6.72 -9.94
N ASN A 211 -17.96 -6.82 -8.62
CA ASN A 211 -19.11 -6.31 -7.85
C ASN A 211 -18.91 -4.87 -7.33
N TYR A 212 -17.76 -4.23 -7.60
CA TYR A 212 -17.50 -2.84 -7.21
C TYR A 212 -16.93 -1.99 -8.35
N GLN A 213 -17.12 -2.46 -9.59
CA GLN A 213 -16.61 -1.77 -10.78
C GLN A 213 -17.17 -0.36 -10.94
N GLU A 214 -18.48 -0.19 -10.71
CA GLU A 214 -19.18 1.10 -10.84
C GLU A 214 -18.72 2.07 -9.76
N GLU A 215 -18.69 1.64 -8.51
CA GLU A 215 -18.24 2.48 -7.38
C GLU A 215 -16.77 2.90 -7.52
N LEU A 216 -15.93 2.00 -8.02
CA LEU A 216 -14.52 2.31 -8.29
C LEU A 216 -14.39 3.29 -9.46
N LEU A 217 -15.17 3.10 -10.53
CA LEU A 217 -15.19 3.99 -11.68
C LEU A 217 -15.58 5.41 -11.29
N ASP A 218 -16.65 5.55 -10.51
CA ASP A 218 -17.15 6.88 -10.07
C ASP A 218 -16.11 7.55 -9.13
N ALA A 219 -15.49 6.80 -8.25
CA ALA A 219 -14.47 7.30 -7.34
C ALA A 219 -13.22 7.79 -8.09
N VAL A 220 -12.74 7.02 -9.06
CA VAL A 220 -11.55 7.37 -9.85
C VAL A 220 -11.83 8.56 -10.76
N LYS A 221 -12.99 8.59 -11.45
CA LYS A 221 -13.38 9.74 -12.28
C LYS A 221 -13.40 11.03 -11.46
N LEU A 222 -14.02 11.02 -10.29
CA LEU A 222 -14.10 12.17 -9.42
C LEU A 222 -12.71 12.71 -9.04
N LEU A 223 -11.76 11.82 -8.69
CA LEU A 223 -10.39 12.21 -8.34
C LEU A 223 -9.60 12.67 -9.57
N ALA A 224 -9.77 12.01 -10.71
CA ALA A 224 -9.12 12.39 -11.97
C ALA A 224 -9.59 13.77 -12.46
N ASP A 225 -10.88 14.09 -12.35
CA ASP A 225 -11.44 15.41 -12.68
C ASP A 225 -10.83 16.54 -11.82
N TRP A 226 -10.32 16.20 -10.64
CA TRP A 226 -9.60 17.12 -9.75
C TRP A 226 -8.07 17.01 -9.86
N ASN A 227 -7.56 16.33 -10.89
CA ASN A 227 -6.13 16.17 -11.20
C ASN A 227 -5.31 15.46 -10.12
N TYR A 228 -5.90 14.54 -9.34
CA TYR A 228 -5.15 13.66 -8.47
C TYR A 228 -4.44 12.56 -9.25
N HIS A 229 -3.24 12.18 -8.81
CA HIS A 229 -2.57 10.99 -9.32
C HIS A 229 -3.22 9.74 -8.72
N VAL A 230 -3.97 9.01 -9.53
CA VAL A 230 -4.66 7.79 -9.12
C VAL A 230 -3.98 6.56 -9.71
N SER A 231 -3.86 5.51 -8.91
CA SER A 231 -3.39 4.20 -9.34
C SER A 231 -4.30 3.10 -8.81
N ILE A 232 -4.49 2.05 -9.61
CA ILE A 232 -5.25 0.86 -9.24
C ILE A 232 -4.31 -0.33 -9.26
N PHE A 233 -4.15 -0.99 -8.12
CA PHE A 233 -3.28 -2.16 -7.98
C PHE A 233 -4.08 -3.42 -7.72
N ASN A 234 -3.54 -4.56 -8.13
CA ASN A 234 -3.99 -5.90 -7.77
C ASN A 234 -5.40 -6.25 -8.28
N ILE A 235 -5.87 -5.62 -9.35
CA ILE A 235 -7.13 -5.94 -10.02
C ILE A 235 -6.83 -6.21 -11.50
N PRO A 236 -7.10 -7.43 -12.02
CA PRO A 236 -6.90 -7.74 -13.43
C PRO A 236 -7.68 -6.82 -14.36
N LEU A 237 -7.10 -6.43 -15.50
CA LEU A 237 -7.73 -5.51 -16.47
C LEU A 237 -9.12 -5.97 -16.92
N CYS A 238 -9.33 -7.27 -17.10
CA CYS A 238 -10.65 -7.80 -17.51
C CYS A 238 -11.75 -7.66 -16.45
N LEU A 239 -11.40 -7.26 -15.24
CA LEU A 239 -12.32 -6.96 -14.13
C LEU A 239 -12.45 -5.45 -13.86
N LEU A 240 -11.87 -4.62 -14.74
CA LEU A 240 -11.99 -3.17 -14.69
C LEU A 240 -12.76 -2.67 -15.92
N PRO A 241 -13.62 -1.65 -15.78
CA PRO A 241 -14.10 -0.87 -16.91
C PRO A 241 -12.94 -0.31 -17.74
N THR A 242 -13.06 -0.23 -19.07
CA THR A 242 -11.98 0.18 -19.96
C THR A 242 -11.40 1.56 -19.58
N TYR A 243 -12.22 2.50 -19.14
CA TYR A 243 -11.77 3.81 -18.66
C TYR A 243 -10.71 3.71 -17.54
N LEU A 244 -10.75 2.65 -16.74
CA LEU A 244 -9.84 2.45 -15.61
C LEU A 244 -8.51 1.77 -16.00
N HIS A 245 -8.35 1.33 -17.25
CA HIS A 245 -7.14 0.62 -17.67
C HIS A 245 -5.88 1.51 -17.58
N ASP A 246 -5.98 2.80 -17.87
CA ASP A 246 -4.86 3.74 -17.80
C ASP A 246 -4.36 3.97 -16.36
N TYR A 247 -5.24 3.76 -15.39
CA TYR A 247 -4.93 3.87 -13.96
C TYR A 247 -4.40 2.56 -13.37
N ALA A 248 -4.59 1.43 -14.06
CA ALA A 248 -4.16 0.12 -13.57
C ALA A 248 -2.64 -0.01 -13.61
N LYS A 249 -2.06 -0.49 -12.51
CA LYS A 249 -0.62 -0.69 -12.36
C LYS A 249 -0.31 -2.13 -11.97
N LYS A 250 0.79 -2.65 -12.50
CA LYS A 250 1.34 -3.93 -12.06
C LYS A 250 2.04 -3.75 -10.72
N SER A 251 2.02 -4.80 -9.89
CA SER A 251 2.83 -4.81 -8.68
C SER A 251 4.31 -4.84 -9.02
N ILE A 252 5.12 -4.15 -8.23
CA ILE A 252 6.58 -4.22 -8.30
C ILE A 252 7.13 -5.60 -7.91
N SER A 253 6.34 -6.38 -7.17
CA SER A 253 6.72 -7.73 -6.72
C SER A 253 6.32 -8.77 -7.76
N ASP A 254 7.27 -9.40 -8.43
CA ASP A 254 7.02 -10.40 -9.51
C ASP A 254 6.13 -11.56 -9.05
N TRP A 255 6.26 -12.00 -7.80
CA TRP A 255 5.43 -13.06 -7.22
C TRP A 255 3.95 -12.70 -7.09
N LYS A 256 3.58 -11.44 -7.30
CA LYS A 256 2.18 -10.96 -7.31
C LYS A 256 1.57 -10.96 -8.70
N ASN A 257 2.34 -11.23 -9.76
CA ASN A 257 1.87 -11.16 -11.14
C ASN A 257 1.71 -12.57 -11.73
N HIS A 258 0.74 -13.34 -11.24
CA HIS A 258 0.39 -14.67 -11.76
C HIS A 258 -0.82 -14.61 -12.70
N TYR A 259 -0.90 -15.58 -13.63
CA TYR A 259 -1.95 -15.61 -14.64
C TYR A 259 -2.66 -16.95 -14.66
N ALA A 260 -3.97 -16.91 -14.86
CA ALA A 260 -4.77 -18.12 -15.07
C ALA A 260 -4.48 -18.69 -16.47
N PRO A 261 -4.69 -20.01 -16.71
CA PRO A 261 -4.49 -20.61 -18.04
C PRO A 261 -5.27 -19.91 -19.15
N ILE A 262 -6.47 -19.41 -18.87
CA ILE A 262 -7.30 -18.64 -19.83
C ILE A 262 -6.60 -17.33 -20.29
N CYS A 263 -5.68 -16.79 -19.48
CA CYS A 263 -4.95 -15.58 -19.81
C CYS A 263 -3.88 -15.79 -20.90
N ASP A 264 -3.55 -17.03 -21.29
CA ASP A 264 -2.54 -17.29 -22.31
C ASP A 264 -2.96 -16.79 -23.68
N SER A 265 -4.28 -16.69 -23.95
CA SER A 265 -4.84 -16.12 -25.18
C SER A 265 -5.15 -14.63 -25.08
N CYS A 266 -4.86 -13.97 -23.96
CA CYS A 266 -5.22 -12.58 -23.71
C CYS A 266 -4.20 -11.61 -24.31
N VAL A 267 -4.64 -10.71 -25.19
CA VAL A 267 -3.77 -9.71 -25.85
C VAL A 267 -3.23 -8.65 -24.87
N LEU A 268 -3.92 -8.40 -23.74
CA LEU A 268 -3.50 -7.45 -22.70
C LEU A 268 -2.74 -8.12 -21.54
N LYS A 269 -2.31 -9.38 -21.70
CA LYS A 269 -1.63 -10.12 -20.62
C LYS A 269 -0.39 -9.39 -20.10
N MET A 270 0.39 -8.79 -21.02
CA MET A 270 1.63 -8.11 -20.64
C MET A 270 1.42 -6.85 -19.83
N ASP A 271 0.30 -6.17 -19.99
CA ASP A 271 -0.05 -4.93 -19.25
C ASP A 271 -0.86 -5.20 -17.99
N CYS A 272 -1.39 -6.42 -17.86
CA CYS A 272 -2.25 -6.81 -16.74
C CYS A 272 -1.42 -7.19 -15.50
N CYS A 273 -1.90 -6.81 -14.32
CA CYS A 273 -1.29 -7.23 -13.05
C CYS A 273 -1.48 -8.74 -12.76
N GLY A 274 -2.46 -9.40 -13.41
CA GLY A 274 -2.77 -10.80 -13.09
C GLY A 274 -3.34 -10.98 -11.68
N PHE A 275 -2.90 -12.04 -11.02
CA PHE A 275 -3.35 -12.48 -9.71
C PHE A 275 -2.18 -12.62 -8.74
N PHE A 276 -2.46 -12.61 -7.45
CA PHE A 276 -1.45 -12.99 -6.46
C PHE A 276 -1.15 -14.49 -6.53
N SER A 277 0.11 -14.88 -6.36
CA SER A 277 0.50 -16.29 -6.23
C SER A 277 -0.13 -17.00 -5.02
N THR A 278 -0.52 -16.21 -4.02
CA THR A 278 -1.22 -16.64 -2.82
C THR A 278 -2.72 -16.87 -3.02
N SER A 279 -3.28 -16.46 -4.17
CA SER A 279 -4.70 -16.64 -4.48
C SER A 279 -5.02 -18.12 -4.68
N LYS A 280 -5.91 -18.66 -3.85
CA LYS A 280 -6.36 -20.06 -3.96
C LYS A 280 -7.30 -20.28 -5.14
N ASN A 281 -8.06 -19.24 -5.50
CA ASN A 281 -9.01 -19.26 -6.61
C ASN A 281 -8.83 -17.99 -7.44
N TYR A 282 -9.12 -18.10 -8.73
CA TYR A 282 -9.21 -16.92 -9.60
C TYR A 282 -10.52 -16.17 -9.30
N PHE A 283 -10.53 -14.85 -9.57
CA PHE A 283 -11.72 -14.03 -9.41
C PHE A 283 -12.83 -14.44 -10.38
N GLN A 284 -14.07 -14.18 -10.00
CA GLN A 284 -15.22 -14.37 -10.87
C GLN A 284 -15.17 -13.37 -12.04
N GLY A 285 -15.66 -13.82 -13.21
CA GLY A 285 -15.79 -12.95 -14.39
C GLY A 285 -14.50 -12.71 -15.19
N ILE A 286 -13.38 -13.43 -14.86
CA ILE A 286 -12.17 -13.33 -15.66
C ILE A 286 -12.44 -13.81 -17.10
N ARG A 287 -11.90 -13.04 -18.07
CA ARG A 287 -12.01 -13.33 -19.50
C ARG A 287 -10.80 -12.77 -20.24
N PRO A 288 -10.32 -13.45 -21.31
CA PRO A 288 -9.27 -12.89 -22.12
C PRO A 288 -9.84 -11.76 -23.01
N PHE A 289 -9.02 -10.76 -23.29
CA PHE A 289 -9.27 -9.83 -24.39
C PHE A 289 -8.74 -10.48 -25.69
N CYS A 290 -9.59 -10.54 -26.72
CA CYS A 290 -9.23 -11.02 -28.06
C CYS A 290 -8.91 -9.83 -28.97
N GLN A 291 -8.18 -10.07 -30.08
CA GLN A 291 -7.80 -9.01 -31.03
C GLN A 291 -9.00 -8.17 -31.56
N ASN A 292 -10.20 -8.75 -31.59
CA ASN A 292 -11.43 -8.08 -32.04
C ASN A 292 -12.20 -7.35 -30.93
N THR A 293 -11.71 -7.29 -29.69
CA THR A 293 -12.39 -6.65 -28.54
C THR A 293 -11.68 -5.41 -28.02
N VAL A 294 -10.59 -5.01 -28.67
CA VAL A 294 -9.83 -3.80 -28.35
C VAL A 294 -10.17 -2.73 -29.39
N GLU A 295 -11.35 -2.09 -29.25
CA GLU A 295 -11.72 -0.81 -29.86
C GLU A 295 -11.90 0.24 -28.78
#